data_6597c8083d63c8775038fd275676ca47
#
_entry.id   6597c8083d63c8775038fd275676ca47
#
_cell.length_a   1.000
_cell.length_b   1.000
_cell.length_c   1.000
_cell.angle_alpha   90.00
_cell.angle_beta   90.00
_cell.angle_gamma   90.00
#
_symmetry.space_group_name_H-M   'P 1'
#
loop_
_entity.id
_entity.type
_entity.pdbx_description
1 polymer ?
#
loop_
_entity_poly.entity_id
_entity_poly.type
_entity_poly.pdbx_seq_one_letter_code
_entity_poly.pdbx_strand_id
1 'polypeptide(L)'
;FYLAVNIGDYFDILETQPEFNSVYEITDEDLSEVEINREVYEQTSELFTITKNIIYATVKNKFTDETEEHTRVEITITPNVPGENLILYSLIPKQVVDNVNGLTLEQEFVVEDPDPLLMWSFAQVQEPKTLTYHVNKHLSEDEAEEIKLIAVSDAEVEAKPLIYYLFPILLIPILIGTLVYFSRYQKEVK
;
A
#
# COMPACT_ATOMS: atom_id res chain seq x y z
N PHE A 1 -9.72 22.89 -1.79
CA PHE A 1 -9.17 22.41 -3.07
C PHE A 1 -7.77 22.97 -3.22
N TYR A 2 -6.76 22.15 -3.04
CA TYR A 2 -5.39 22.53 -3.37
C TYR A 2 -5.11 22.00 -4.78
N LEU A 3 -4.61 22.85 -5.67
CA LEU A 3 -4.17 22.43 -7.00
C LEU A 3 -2.90 21.59 -6.82
N ALA A 4 -2.92 20.37 -7.33
CA ALA A 4 -1.71 19.58 -7.47
C ALA A 4 -0.74 20.33 -8.37
N VAL A 5 0.43 20.62 -7.85
CA VAL A 5 1.52 21.21 -8.62
C VAL A 5 2.30 20.08 -9.24
N ASN A 6 2.30 19.99 -10.57
CA ASN A 6 3.12 18.99 -11.26
C ASN A 6 4.60 19.32 -11.01
N ILE A 7 5.35 18.35 -10.48
CA ILE A 7 6.78 18.54 -10.21
C ILE A 7 7.53 19.03 -11.44
N GLY A 8 7.22 18.54 -12.63
CA GLY A 8 7.82 18.92 -13.88
C GLY A 8 7.65 20.39 -14.26
N ASP A 9 6.69 21.12 -13.69
CA ASP A 9 6.49 22.54 -13.94
C ASP A 9 7.49 23.41 -13.15
N TYR A 10 7.97 22.91 -12.02
CA TYR A 10 8.83 23.64 -11.08
C TYR A 10 10.24 23.12 -10.98
N PHE A 11 10.45 21.82 -11.21
CA PHE A 11 11.71 21.15 -11.01
C PHE A 11 12.13 20.31 -12.22
N ASP A 12 13.43 20.27 -12.48
CA ASP A 12 14.06 19.28 -13.35
C ASP A 12 14.73 18.22 -12.48
N ILE A 13 14.38 16.96 -12.67
CA ILE A 13 15.03 15.84 -11.97
C ILE A 13 16.39 15.63 -12.62
N LEU A 14 17.48 15.84 -11.86
CA LEU A 14 18.84 15.71 -12.34
C LEU A 14 19.38 14.29 -12.13
N GLU A 15 19.10 13.68 -10.99
CA GLU A 15 19.61 12.38 -10.59
C GLU A 15 18.62 11.69 -9.66
N THR A 16 18.53 10.36 -9.75
CA THR A 16 17.80 9.52 -8.80
C THR A 16 18.75 8.46 -8.25
N GLN A 17 18.66 8.20 -6.93
CA GLN A 17 19.40 7.13 -6.27
C GLN A 17 18.54 5.86 -6.21
N PRO A 18 19.17 4.68 -5.99
CA PRO A 18 18.44 3.42 -5.87
C PRO A 18 17.32 3.49 -4.83
N GLU A 19 16.19 2.89 -5.17
CA GLU A 19 15.03 2.75 -4.31
C GLU A 19 15.24 1.72 -3.20
N PHE A 20 14.54 1.89 -2.09
CA PHE A 20 14.34 0.84 -1.09
C PHE A 20 12.84 0.67 -0.78
N ASN A 21 12.45 -0.57 -0.50
CA ASN A 21 11.11 -0.86 -0.01
C ASN A 21 11.00 -0.46 1.46
N SER A 22 10.16 0.50 1.75
CA SER A 22 9.86 0.88 3.13
C SER A 22 8.75 0.01 3.69
N VAL A 23 9.07 -0.70 4.77
CA VAL A 23 8.12 -1.52 5.53
C VAL A 23 7.57 -0.70 6.68
N TYR A 24 6.27 -0.80 6.95
CA TYR A 24 5.59 -0.10 8.04
C TYR A 24 4.52 -1.01 8.65
N GLU A 25 4.20 -0.78 9.91
CA GLU A 25 3.13 -1.49 10.62
C GLU A 25 1.94 -0.54 10.84
N ILE A 26 0.73 -1.01 10.58
CA ILE A 26 -0.51 -0.26 10.79
C ILE A 26 -1.08 -0.61 12.15
N THR A 27 -1.17 0.39 13.02
CA THR A 27 -1.74 0.29 14.37
C THR A 27 -3.24 0.63 14.37
N ASP A 28 -3.92 0.36 15.48
CA ASP A 28 -5.32 0.77 15.64
C ASP A 28 -5.46 2.29 15.76
N GLU A 29 -4.43 2.99 16.23
CA GLU A 29 -4.38 4.44 16.27
C GLU A 29 -4.36 5.03 14.86
N ASP A 30 -3.53 4.48 13.95
CA ASP A 30 -3.49 4.89 12.55
C ASP A 30 -4.83 4.68 11.84
N LEU A 31 -5.50 3.57 12.09
CA LEU A 31 -6.83 3.29 11.55
C LEU A 31 -7.89 4.25 12.10
N SER A 32 -7.74 4.65 13.36
CA SER A 32 -8.64 5.61 14.02
C SER A 32 -8.53 7.01 13.40
N GLU A 33 -7.34 7.43 12.93
CA GLU A 33 -7.15 8.74 12.29
C GLU A 33 -7.95 8.87 10.99
N VAL A 34 -8.21 7.76 10.29
CA VAL A 34 -9.00 7.72 9.06
C VAL A 34 -10.39 7.11 9.27
N GLU A 35 -10.83 6.95 10.50
CA GLU A 35 -12.14 6.40 10.90
C GLU A 35 -12.43 4.99 10.35
N ILE A 36 -11.40 4.16 10.18
CA ILE A 36 -11.50 2.81 9.63
C ILE A 36 -11.37 1.78 10.75
N ASN A 37 -12.21 0.75 10.72
CA ASN A 37 -12.06 -0.38 11.63
C ASN A 37 -11.08 -1.43 11.07
N ARG A 38 -10.46 -2.20 11.98
CA ARG A 38 -9.46 -3.24 11.66
C ARG A 38 -10.00 -4.29 10.70
N GLU A 39 -11.25 -4.69 10.83
CA GLU A 39 -11.86 -5.73 10.00
C GLU A 39 -11.91 -5.30 8.52
N VAL A 40 -12.34 -4.06 8.24
CA VAL A 40 -12.39 -3.51 6.87
C VAL A 40 -10.98 -3.40 6.28
N TYR A 41 -9.99 -2.95 7.06
CA TYR A 41 -8.60 -2.88 6.64
C TYR A 41 -8.06 -4.28 6.26
N GLU A 42 -8.28 -5.29 7.10
CA GLU A 42 -7.82 -6.66 6.86
C GLU A 42 -8.50 -7.27 5.62
N GLN A 43 -9.80 -7.06 5.45
CA GLN A 43 -10.52 -7.49 4.25
C GLN A 43 -9.97 -6.83 2.99
N THR A 44 -9.69 -5.52 3.02
CA THR A 44 -9.11 -4.82 1.88
C THR A 44 -7.71 -5.33 1.56
N SER A 45 -6.91 -5.68 2.56
CA SER A 45 -5.55 -6.22 2.37
C SER A 45 -5.53 -7.59 1.68
N GLU A 46 -6.64 -8.34 1.71
CA GLU A 46 -6.81 -9.56 0.92
C GLU A 46 -7.06 -9.26 -0.57
N LEU A 47 -7.70 -8.13 -0.86
CA LEU A 47 -8.06 -7.71 -2.22
C LEU A 47 -6.91 -6.99 -2.96
N PHE A 48 -6.08 -6.24 -2.22
CA PHE A 48 -5.04 -5.40 -2.78
C PHE A 48 -3.72 -5.57 -2.04
N THR A 49 -2.64 -5.59 -2.80
CA THR A 49 -1.28 -5.46 -2.27
C THR A 49 -0.80 -4.03 -2.51
N ILE A 50 -0.42 -3.34 -1.44
CA ILE A 50 0.13 -1.98 -1.50
C ILE A 50 1.62 -2.05 -1.16
N THR A 51 2.45 -1.50 -2.03
CA THR A 51 3.90 -1.36 -1.78
C THR A 51 4.30 0.10 -1.83
N LYS A 52 5.26 0.47 -1.00
CA LYS A 52 5.82 1.82 -0.91
C LYS A 52 7.32 1.75 -1.19
N ASN A 53 7.75 2.43 -2.24
CA ASN A 53 9.15 2.59 -2.60
C ASN A 53 9.59 4.02 -2.32
N ILE A 54 10.77 4.18 -1.75
CA ILE A 54 11.40 5.45 -1.45
C ILE A 54 12.57 5.64 -2.40
N ILE A 55 12.58 6.75 -3.12
CA ILE A 55 13.59 7.09 -4.11
C ILE A 55 14.11 8.49 -3.79
N TYR A 56 15.41 8.62 -3.59
CA TYR A 56 16.02 9.92 -3.41
C TYR A 56 16.30 10.58 -4.76
N ALA A 57 15.92 11.84 -4.91
CA ALA A 57 16.09 12.58 -6.13
C ALA A 57 16.77 13.92 -5.88
N THR A 58 17.77 14.23 -6.68
CA THR A 58 18.32 15.58 -6.77
C THR A 58 17.54 16.34 -7.84
N VAL A 59 16.92 17.45 -7.47
CA VAL A 59 16.11 18.27 -8.36
C VAL A 59 16.67 19.67 -8.48
N LYS A 60 16.44 20.31 -9.63
CA LYS A 60 16.79 21.69 -9.87
C LYS A 60 15.52 22.54 -10.02
N ASN A 61 15.42 23.57 -9.18
CA ASN A 61 14.33 24.52 -9.25
C ASN A 61 14.48 25.41 -10.50
N LYS A 62 13.49 25.41 -11.37
CA LYS A 62 13.50 26.12 -12.66
C LYS A 62 13.46 27.64 -12.52
N PHE A 63 13.03 28.15 -11.37
CA PHE A 63 12.89 29.59 -11.12
C PHE A 63 14.09 30.18 -10.40
N THR A 64 14.67 29.44 -9.44
CA THR A 64 15.81 29.90 -8.63
C THR A 64 17.15 29.39 -9.15
N ASP A 65 17.15 28.38 -10.00
CA ASP A 65 18.32 27.67 -10.52
C ASP A 65 19.10 26.90 -9.42
N GLU A 66 18.50 26.79 -8.22
CA GLU A 66 19.05 26.08 -7.06
C GLU A 66 18.78 24.58 -7.15
N THR A 67 19.71 23.80 -6.58
CA THR A 67 19.59 22.34 -6.52
C THR A 67 19.14 21.94 -5.11
N GLU A 68 18.14 21.07 -5.04
CA GLU A 68 17.52 20.61 -3.81
C GLU A 68 17.47 19.07 -3.80
N GLU A 69 17.43 18.48 -2.60
CA GLU A 69 17.21 17.04 -2.43
C GLU A 69 15.76 16.80 -2.05
N HIS A 70 15.11 15.95 -2.81
CA HIS A 70 13.73 15.50 -2.58
C HIS A 70 13.70 14.01 -2.33
N THR A 71 12.69 13.58 -1.58
CA THR A 71 12.34 12.16 -1.43
C THR A 71 11.09 11.88 -2.23
N ARG A 72 11.21 11.08 -3.26
CA ARG A 72 10.08 10.58 -4.05
C ARG A 72 9.49 9.34 -3.37
N VAL A 73 8.21 9.39 -3.07
CA VAL A 73 7.44 8.26 -2.56
C VAL A 73 6.62 7.70 -3.72
N GLU A 74 6.91 6.48 -4.08
CA GLU A 74 6.20 5.75 -5.13
C GLU A 74 5.35 4.64 -4.50
N ILE A 75 4.05 4.69 -4.75
CA ILE A 75 3.07 3.76 -4.20
C ILE A 75 2.53 2.92 -5.34
N THR A 76 2.71 1.61 -5.25
CA THR A 76 2.12 0.68 -6.22
C THR A 76 0.98 -0.08 -5.58
N ILE A 77 -0.20 0.02 -6.21
CA ILE A 77 -1.41 -0.71 -5.86
C ILE A 77 -1.55 -1.86 -6.84
N THR A 78 -1.47 -3.09 -6.36
CA THR A 78 -1.64 -4.30 -7.17
C THR A 78 -2.91 -5.02 -6.73
N PRO A 79 -3.93 -5.15 -7.60
CA PRO A 79 -5.12 -5.92 -7.28
C PRO A 79 -4.80 -7.42 -7.26
N ASN A 80 -5.14 -8.11 -6.17
CA ASN A 80 -5.08 -9.57 -6.07
C ASN A 80 -6.28 -10.21 -6.78
N VAL A 81 -7.40 -9.47 -6.77
CA VAL A 81 -8.62 -9.71 -7.56
C VAL A 81 -9.10 -8.37 -8.11
N PRO A 82 -9.80 -8.33 -9.25
CA PRO A 82 -10.40 -7.09 -9.73
C PRO A 82 -11.30 -6.48 -8.64
N GLY A 83 -11.02 -5.24 -8.25
CA GLY A 83 -11.71 -4.56 -7.15
C GLY A 83 -12.36 -3.25 -7.60
N GLU A 84 -13.37 -2.83 -6.85
CA GLU A 84 -14.12 -1.59 -7.04
C GLU A 84 -14.00 -0.71 -5.79
N ASN A 85 -14.19 0.60 -5.96
CA ASN A 85 -14.30 1.58 -4.88
C ASN A 85 -13.13 1.54 -3.87
N LEU A 86 -11.89 1.54 -4.37
CA LEU A 86 -10.72 1.62 -3.51
C LEU A 86 -10.43 3.08 -3.12
N ILE A 87 -10.29 3.33 -1.83
CA ILE A 87 -9.75 4.56 -1.27
C ILE A 87 -8.40 4.26 -0.65
N LEU A 88 -7.38 5.01 -1.02
CA LEU A 88 -6.05 4.94 -0.44
C LEU A 88 -5.75 6.22 0.33
N TYR A 89 -5.36 6.08 1.57
CA TYR A 89 -4.85 7.14 2.42
C TYR A 89 -3.33 7.04 2.57
N SER A 90 -2.64 8.17 2.54
CA SER A 90 -1.25 8.29 2.98
C SER A 90 -1.19 9.21 4.18
N LEU A 91 -0.89 8.66 5.35
CA LEU A 91 -0.67 9.40 6.58
C LEU A 91 0.79 9.81 6.62
N ILE A 92 1.03 11.12 6.61
CA ILE A 92 2.39 11.68 6.64
C ILE A 92 2.53 12.45 7.95
N PRO A 93 3.29 11.95 8.93
CA PRO A 93 3.42 12.60 10.24
C PRO A 93 4.01 14.01 10.14
N LYS A 94 3.63 14.91 11.06
CA LYS A 94 4.13 16.31 11.13
C LYS A 94 5.64 16.43 11.22
N GLN A 95 6.31 15.48 11.86
CA GLN A 95 7.76 15.44 11.90
C GLN A 95 8.40 15.16 10.53
N VAL A 96 7.66 14.49 9.64
CA VAL A 96 8.08 14.24 8.26
C VAL A 96 7.80 15.47 7.40
N VAL A 97 6.58 16.01 7.47
CA VAL A 97 6.17 17.22 6.73
C VAL A 97 5.20 18.04 7.57
N ASP A 98 5.55 19.27 7.88
CA ASP A 98 4.73 20.15 8.74
C ASP A 98 3.36 20.48 8.12
N ASN A 99 3.28 20.53 6.79
CA ASN A 99 2.06 20.86 6.06
C ASN A 99 2.19 20.49 4.56
N VAL A 100 1.08 20.51 3.83
CA VAL A 100 1.00 20.12 2.42
C VAL A 100 1.94 20.90 1.48
N ASN A 101 2.42 22.09 1.86
CA ASN A 101 3.35 22.86 1.01
C ASN A 101 4.75 22.22 0.95
N GLY A 102 5.07 21.31 1.89
CA GLY A 102 6.28 20.49 1.82
C GLY A 102 6.17 19.32 0.85
N LEU A 103 5.06 19.19 0.13
CA LEU A 103 4.82 18.13 -0.85
C LEU A 103 4.68 18.70 -2.25
N THR A 104 5.14 17.91 -3.23
CA THR A 104 4.89 18.14 -4.64
C THR A 104 4.35 16.87 -5.25
N LEU A 105 3.25 16.95 -5.98
CA LEU A 105 2.49 15.80 -6.41
C LEU A 105 2.44 15.70 -7.92
N GLU A 106 2.48 14.46 -8.42
CA GLU A 106 2.41 14.20 -9.87
C GLU A 106 0.99 13.93 -10.36
N GLN A 107 0.02 13.68 -9.46
CA GLN A 107 -1.36 13.29 -9.80
C GLN A 107 -2.37 14.06 -8.96
N GLU A 108 -3.62 14.13 -9.44
CA GLU A 108 -4.72 14.72 -8.68
C GLU A 108 -5.01 13.90 -7.40
N PHE A 109 -5.19 14.59 -6.29
CA PHE A 109 -5.50 14.01 -4.97
C PHE A 109 -6.38 14.99 -4.19
N VAL A 110 -6.97 14.50 -3.12
CA VAL A 110 -7.69 15.31 -2.14
C VAL A 110 -6.83 15.40 -0.89
N VAL A 111 -6.67 16.61 -0.36
CA VAL A 111 -6.10 16.83 0.97
C VAL A 111 -7.27 16.88 1.93
N GLU A 112 -7.39 15.89 2.79
CA GLU A 112 -8.47 15.81 3.79
C GLU A 112 -8.17 16.71 5.00
N ASP A 113 -6.90 16.78 5.42
CA ASP A 113 -6.47 17.60 6.55
C ASP A 113 -5.22 18.41 6.15
N PRO A 114 -5.04 19.67 6.62
CA PRO A 114 -3.79 20.42 6.49
C PRO A 114 -2.58 19.73 7.19
N ASP A 115 -2.78 18.84 8.15
CA ASP A 115 -1.84 17.76 8.49
C ASP A 115 -1.86 16.79 7.32
N PRO A 116 -0.75 16.54 6.60
CA PRO A 116 -0.85 16.00 5.26
C PRO A 116 -1.38 14.56 5.23
N LEU A 117 -2.70 14.47 5.29
CA LEU A 117 -3.45 13.27 4.97
C LEU A 117 -3.86 13.37 3.51
N LEU A 118 -3.18 12.59 2.67
CA LEU A 118 -3.49 12.51 1.25
C LEU A 118 -4.48 11.36 1.00
N MET A 119 -5.44 11.60 0.11
CA MET A 119 -6.44 10.62 -0.26
C MET A 119 -6.55 10.49 -1.79
N TRP A 120 -6.57 9.25 -2.27
CA TRP A 120 -6.90 8.90 -3.66
C TRP A 120 -8.09 7.97 -3.69
N SER A 121 -8.99 8.18 -4.63
CA SER A 121 -10.17 7.35 -4.83
C SER A 121 -10.17 6.74 -6.23
N PHE A 122 -10.45 5.45 -6.31
CA PHE A 122 -10.50 4.68 -7.54
C PHE A 122 -11.81 3.92 -7.62
N ALA A 123 -12.63 4.25 -8.63
CA ALA A 123 -13.87 3.52 -8.87
C ALA A 123 -13.62 2.04 -9.26
N GLN A 124 -12.49 1.77 -9.95
CA GLN A 124 -12.08 0.43 -10.32
C GLN A 124 -10.56 0.31 -10.35
N VAL A 125 -10.04 -0.82 -9.86
CA VAL A 125 -8.63 -1.21 -9.97
C VAL A 125 -8.56 -2.61 -10.54
N GLN A 126 -8.31 -2.72 -11.85
CA GLN A 126 -8.23 -3.98 -12.59
C GLN A 126 -6.80 -4.38 -12.94
N GLU A 127 -5.89 -3.41 -12.94
CA GLU A 127 -4.47 -3.57 -13.24
C GLU A 127 -3.64 -2.75 -12.24
N PRO A 128 -2.35 -3.04 -12.06
CA PRO A 128 -1.49 -2.27 -11.16
C PRO A 128 -1.51 -0.78 -11.48
N LYS A 129 -1.59 0.04 -10.45
CA LYS A 129 -1.53 1.50 -10.52
C LYS A 129 -0.40 2.03 -9.68
N THR A 130 0.29 3.02 -10.20
CA THR A 130 1.37 3.72 -9.49
C THR A 130 0.94 5.16 -9.21
N LEU A 131 1.13 5.57 -7.97
CA LEU A 131 0.97 6.94 -7.49
C LEU A 131 2.32 7.46 -7.04
N THR A 132 2.56 8.75 -7.26
CA THR A 132 3.84 9.34 -6.92
C THR A 132 3.65 10.72 -6.32
N TYR A 133 4.35 10.99 -5.23
CA TYR A 133 4.53 12.34 -4.70
C TYR A 133 5.96 12.53 -4.19
N HIS A 134 6.35 13.79 -4.03
CA HIS A 134 7.66 14.17 -3.53
C HIS A 134 7.51 14.89 -2.20
N VAL A 135 8.33 14.50 -1.24
CA VAL A 135 8.61 15.28 -0.04
C VAL A 135 9.77 16.20 -0.39
N ASN A 136 9.62 17.52 -0.22
CA ASN A 136 10.60 18.53 -0.63
C ASN A 136 11.79 18.60 0.34
N LYS A 137 12.26 17.45 0.79
CA LYS A 137 13.48 17.25 1.58
C LYS A 137 13.98 15.81 1.44
N HIS A 138 15.23 15.58 1.82
CA HIS A 138 15.77 14.24 2.01
C HIS A 138 15.22 13.65 3.32
N LEU A 139 14.53 12.51 3.26
CA LEU A 139 14.06 11.75 4.42
C LEU A 139 15.11 10.72 4.83
N SER A 140 15.31 10.53 6.13
CA SER A 140 15.97 9.32 6.63
C SER A 140 15.10 8.07 6.41
N GLU A 141 15.70 6.88 6.53
CA GLU A 141 14.94 5.62 6.45
C GLU A 141 13.85 5.58 7.53
N ASP A 142 14.15 5.97 8.77
CA ASP A 142 13.20 6.01 9.89
C ASP A 142 12.03 6.96 9.59
N GLU A 143 12.29 8.17 9.06
CA GLU A 143 11.23 9.11 8.68
C GLU A 143 10.36 8.56 7.53
N ALA A 144 10.97 7.86 6.57
CA ALA A 144 10.24 7.26 5.47
C ALA A 144 9.36 6.09 5.93
N GLU A 145 9.75 5.33 6.97
CA GLU A 145 8.95 4.27 7.58
C GLU A 145 7.71 4.81 8.31
N GLU A 146 7.78 6.03 8.85
CA GLU A 146 6.66 6.68 9.51
C GLU A 146 5.52 7.07 8.56
N ILE A 147 5.78 7.18 7.25
CA ILE A 147 4.75 7.38 6.24
C ILE A 147 3.95 6.09 6.08
N LYS A 148 2.68 6.09 6.44
CA LYS A 148 1.81 4.90 6.43
C LYS A 148 0.76 4.98 5.33
N LEU A 149 0.44 3.83 4.74
CA LEU A 149 -0.55 3.71 3.68
C LEU A 149 -1.69 2.82 4.18
N ILE A 150 -2.91 3.34 4.13
CA ILE A 150 -4.11 2.60 4.52
C ILE A 150 -5.05 2.55 3.33
N ALA A 151 -5.38 1.34 2.90
CA ALA A 151 -6.33 1.11 1.82
C ALA A 151 -7.66 0.62 2.37
N VAL A 152 -8.75 1.10 1.79
CA VAL A 152 -10.12 0.71 2.13
C VAL A 152 -10.91 0.46 0.86
N SER A 153 -11.65 -0.63 0.84
CA SER A 153 -12.58 -0.94 -0.23
C SER A 153 -13.92 -1.35 0.38
N ASP A 154 -15.00 -0.90 -0.22
CA ASP A 154 -16.35 -1.36 0.10
C ASP A 154 -16.75 -2.61 -0.73
N ALA A 155 -15.82 -3.15 -1.53
CA ALA A 155 -16.01 -4.40 -2.22
C ALA A 155 -16.21 -5.53 -1.18
N GLU A 156 -17.34 -6.21 -1.24
CA GLU A 156 -17.55 -7.42 -0.45
C GLU A 156 -16.52 -8.47 -0.89
N VAL A 157 -15.67 -8.90 0.05
CA VAL A 157 -14.83 -10.09 -0.16
C VAL A 157 -15.79 -11.26 -0.32
N GLU A 158 -15.91 -11.81 -1.53
CA GLU A 158 -16.68 -13.04 -1.71
C GLU A 158 -16.20 -14.09 -0.70
N ALA A 159 -17.02 -14.39 0.29
CA ALA A 159 -16.69 -15.38 1.31
C ALA A 159 -16.29 -16.67 0.59
N LYS A 160 -15.04 -17.11 0.76
CA LYS A 160 -14.57 -18.37 0.17
C LYS A 160 -15.58 -19.46 0.50
N PRO A 161 -16.12 -20.16 -0.51
CA PRO A 161 -17.20 -21.11 -0.28
C PRO A 161 -16.77 -22.13 0.78
N LEU A 162 -17.66 -22.47 1.69
CA LEU A 162 -17.43 -23.33 2.86
C LEU A 162 -16.62 -24.62 2.53
N ILE A 163 -16.68 -25.07 1.29
CA ILE A 163 -15.96 -26.22 0.77
C ILE A 163 -14.43 -26.07 0.92
N TYR A 164 -13.88 -24.85 0.82
CA TYR A 164 -12.44 -24.62 0.99
C TYR A 164 -11.96 -24.89 2.42
N TYR A 165 -12.83 -24.67 3.41
CA TYR A 165 -12.53 -24.96 4.81
C TYR A 165 -12.82 -26.43 5.16
N LEU A 166 -13.80 -27.07 4.50
CA LEU A 166 -14.17 -28.45 4.74
C LEU A 166 -13.26 -29.43 3.98
N PHE A 167 -12.69 -29.05 2.85
CA PHE A 167 -11.89 -29.92 1.99
C PHE A 167 -10.67 -30.51 2.73
N PRO A 168 -9.85 -29.76 3.48
CA PRO A 168 -8.75 -30.33 4.27
C PRO A 168 -9.24 -31.27 5.37
N ILE A 169 -10.37 -30.94 6.02
CA ILE A 169 -10.95 -31.75 7.10
C ILE A 169 -11.43 -33.11 6.58
N LEU A 170 -11.99 -33.15 5.37
CA LEU A 170 -12.44 -34.37 4.72
C LEU A 170 -11.29 -35.22 4.16
N LEU A 171 -10.20 -34.59 3.71
CA LEU A 171 -9.02 -35.27 3.17
C LEU A 171 -8.24 -36.05 4.25
N ILE A 172 -8.18 -35.55 5.47
CA ILE A 172 -7.41 -36.18 6.58
C ILE A 172 -7.90 -37.60 6.88
N PRO A 173 -9.22 -37.87 7.12
CA PRO A 173 -9.68 -39.23 7.40
C PRO A 173 -9.52 -40.17 6.19
N ILE A 174 -9.62 -39.67 4.96
CA ILE A 174 -9.39 -40.47 3.75
C ILE A 174 -7.92 -40.91 3.68
N LEU A 175 -6.98 -39.98 3.92
CA LEU A 175 -5.54 -40.30 3.97
C LEU A 175 -5.20 -41.30 5.09
N ILE A 176 -5.77 -41.12 6.28
CA ILE A 176 -5.57 -42.05 7.40
C ILE A 176 -6.15 -43.43 7.07
N GLY A 177 -7.36 -43.45 6.49
CA GLY A 177 -8.01 -44.71 6.08
C GLY A 177 -7.21 -45.49 5.04
N THR A 178 -6.66 -44.80 4.04
CA THR A 178 -5.79 -45.44 3.02
C THR A 178 -4.48 -45.95 3.63
N LEU A 179 -3.83 -45.19 4.51
CA LEU A 179 -2.61 -45.64 5.21
C LEU A 179 -2.85 -46.87 6.07
N VAL A 180 -3.96 -46.93 6.81
CA VAL A 180 -4.33 -48.08 7.63
C VAL A 180 -4.65 -49.30 6.75
N TYR A 181 -5.35 -49.09 5.65
CA TYR A 181 -5.65 -50.15 4.70
C TYR A 181 -4.36 -50.77 4.09
N PHE A 182 -3.46 -49.94 3.59
CA PHE A 182 -2.17 -50.42 3.05
C PHE A 182 -1.29 -51.11 4.11
N SER A 183 -1.28 -50.61 5.34
CA SER A 183 -0.55 -51.23 6.46
C SER A 183 -1.08 -52.62 6.83
N ARG A 184 -2.40 -52.84 6.74
CA ARG A 184 -3.00 -54.19 6.97
C ARG A 184 -2.73 -55.11 5.80
N TYR A 185 -2.88 -54.64 4.57
CA TYR A 185 -2.64 -55.43 3.38
C TYR A 185 -1.21 -55.98 3.31
N GLN A 186 -0.21 -55.18 3.69
CA GLN A 186 1.19 -55.63 3.73
C GLN A 186 1.46 -56.72 4.80
N LYS A 187 0.62 -56.84 5.85
CA LYS A 187 0.74 -57.88 6.86
C LYS A 187 0.10 -59.20 6.45
N GLU A 188 -0.84 -59.21 5.54
CA GLU A 188 -1.51 -60.42 5.06
C GLU A 188 -0.75 -61.08 3.87
N VAL A 189 0.16 -60.35 3.23
CA VAL A 189 0.95 -60.86 2.09
C VAL A 189 2.32 -61.44 2.52
N LYS A 190 2.63 -61.44 3.85
CA LYS A 190 3.79 -62.11 4.43
C LYS A 190 3.36 -63.37 5.17
#